data_726d03f488cbf01038e637ea40239822
#
_entry.id   726d03f488cbf01038e637ea40239822
#
_cell.length_a   1.000
_cell.length_b   1.000
_cell.length_c   1.000
_cell.angle_alpha   90.00
_cell.angle_beta   90.00
_cell.angle_gamma   90.00
#
_symmetry.space_group_name_H-M   'P 1'
#
loop_
_entity.id
_entity.type
_entity.pdbx_description
1 polymer ?
#
loop_
_entity_poly.entity_id
_entity_poly.type
_entity_poly.pdbx_seq_one_letter_code
_entity_poly.pdbx_strand_id
1 'polypeptide(L)'
;YDNKPYMEPEMELQLAQMVCSQLNAALLSQVAAQLLTDENMVILYNGPEKAGLTNPTEEEIKAVLAAVKNAEIAANVEENLNEPFISGDLKGSKVKKEGQTIYGATEWTLKNGVKVVVLPTQYKQDQILFNISMDGGMSLVSTEDKVSFEDNIWALFQSNAGISKFSGTQVPKMLAGKNLSVSPYIGGTKHGVSGSSTPKDFETALQIAYLYFADPRFDEKE
;
A
#
# COMPACT_ATOMS: atom_id res chain seq x y z
N TYR A 1 -9.77 31.77 -5.64
CA TYR A 1 -8.48 31.63 -4.99
C TYR A 1 -7.39 31.23 -5.98
N ASP A 2 -7.54 30.14 -6.71
CA ASP A 2 -6.48 29.59 -7.58
C ASP A 2 -6.68 29.90 -9.07
N ASN A 3 -7.58 30.80 -9.42
CA ASN A 3 -7.96 31.10 -10.81
C ASN A 3 -8.26 29.83 -11.67
N LYS A 4 -8.63 28.72 -11.03
CA LYS A 4 -9.02 27.52 -11.73
C LYS A 4 -10.43 27.69 -12.28
N PRO A 5 -10.69 27.31 -13.52
CA PRO A 5 -12.04 27.31 -14.08
C PRO A 5 -12.94 26.39 -13.22
N TYR A 6 -14.09 26.91 -12.83
CA TYR A 6 -15.10 26.10 -12.15
C TYR A 6 -15.80 25.25 -13.21
N MET A 7 -15.85 23.95 -12.96
CA MET A 7 -16.59 22.99 -13.78
C MET A 7 -17.56 22.20 -12.91
N GLU A 8 -18.69 21.84 -13.49
CA GLU A 8 -19.59 20.90 -12.85
C GLU A 8 -18.94 19.50 -12.82
N PRO A 9 -19.22 18.67 -11.78
CA PRO A 9 -18.59 17.35 -11.64
C PRO A 9 -18.76 16.44 -12.86
N GLU A 10 -19.90 16.53 -13.54
CA GLU A 10 -20.20 15.78 -14.76
C GLU A 10 -19.30 16.19 -15.93
N MET A 11 -19.04 17.49 -16.06
CA MET A 11 -18.13 18.01 -17.10
C MET A 11 -16.68 17.63 -16.80
N GLU A 12 -16.28 17.67 -15.53
CA GLU A 12 -14.95 17.23 -15.09
C GLU A 12 -14.72 15.76 -15.41
N LEU A 13 -15.72 14.91 -15.13
CA LEU A 13 -15.68 13.49 -15.46
C LEU A 13 -15.55 13.25 -16.97
N GLN A 14 -16.35 13.95 -17.80
CA GLN A 14 -16.29 13.83 -19.25
C GLN A 14 -14.92 14.26 -19.79
N LEU A 15 -14.37 15.38 -19.29
CA LEU A 15 -13.05 15.85 -19.67
C LEU A 15 -11.97 14.84 -19.27
N ALA A 16 -12.02 14.32 -18.05
CA ALA A 16 -11.06 13.30 -17.58
C ALA A 16 -11.13 12.06 -18.46
N GLN A 17 -12.32 11.56 -18.80
CA GLN A 17 -12.48 10.41 -19.68
C GLN A 17 -11.92 10.67 -21.07
N MET A 18 -12.18 11.85 -21.64
CA MET A 18 -11.64 12.24 -22.94
C MET A 18 -10.11 12.30 -22.94
N VAL A 19 -9.52 12.93 -21.93
CA VAL A 19 -8.06 13.03 -21.80
C VAL A 19 -7.45 11.64 -21.60
N CYS A 20 -8.00 10.84 -20.68
CA CYS A 20 -7.51 9.48 -20.40
C CYS A 20 -7.57 8.57 -21.63
N SER A 21 -8.58 8.73 -22.49
CA SER A 21 -8.72 7.93 -23.71
C SER A 21 -7.62 8.21 -24.76
N GLN A 22 -6.97 9.37 -24.68
CA GLN A 22 -5.89 9.79 -25.59
C GLN A 22 -4.49 9.53 -25.03
N LEU A 23 -4.39 9.20 -23.71
CA LEU A 23 -3.10 8.91 -23.09
C LEU A 23 -2.49 7.64 -23.66
N ASN A 24 -1.22 7.73 -24.01
CA ASN A 24 -0.39 6.59 -24.41
C ASN A 24 1.06 6.82 -23.96
N ALA A 25 1.86 5.77 -23.97
CA ALA A 25 3.24 5.82 -23.48
C ALA A 25 4.10 6.85 -24.25
N ALA A 26 3.89 7.03 -25.56
CA ALA A 26 4.65 7.97 -26.37
C ALA A 26 4.35 9.43 -25.95
N LEU A 27 3.07 9.75 -25.74
CA LEU A 27 2.67 11.08 -25.26
C LEU A 27 3.21 11.37 -23.87
N LEU A 28 3.12 10.42 -22.96
CA LEU A 28 3.66 10.55 -21.60
C LEU A 28 5.17 10.75 -21.61
N SER A 29 5.90 10.00 -22.44
CA SER A 29 7.36 10.17 -22.61
C SER A 29 7.72 11.54 -23.17
N GLN A 30 6.94 12.05 -24.11
CA GLN A 30 7.15 13.39 -24.67
C GLN A 30 6.93 14.48 -23.61
N VAL A 31 5.89 14.38 -22.80
CA VAL A 31 5.62 15.32 -21.70
C VAL A 31 6.73 15.22 -20.63
N ALA A 32 7.14 14.01 -20.26
CA ALA A 32 8.22 13.80 -19.29
C ALA A 32 9.54 14.43 -19.77
N ALA A 33 9.87 14.31 -21.05
CA ALA A 33 11.06 14.93 -21.63
C ALA A 33 11.05 16.46 -21.53
N GLN A 34 9.87 17.08 -21.58
CA GLN A 34 9.74 18.54 -21.43
C GLN A 34 9.91 19.01 -19.96
N LEU A 35 9.70 18.12 -19.00
CA LEU A 35 9.85 18.43 -17.56
C LEU A 35 11.33 18.31 -17.11
N LEU A 36 12.13 17.53 -17.83
CA LEU A 36 13.54 17.29 -17.52
C LEU A 36 14.42 18.27 -18.30
N THR A 37 14.53 19.50 -17.82
CA THR A 37 15.37 20.54 -18.42
C THR A 37 16.55 20.87 -17.52
N ASP A 38 17.65 21.39 -18.10
CA ASP A 38 18.80 21.90 -17.35
C ASP A 38 18.57 23.28 -16.76
N GLU A 39 17.50 23.94 -17.16
CA GLU A 39 17.13 25.27 -16.69
C GLU A 39 16.38 25.19 -15.38
N ASN A 40 16.73 26.07 -14.44
CA ASN A 40 16.10 26.16 -13.12
C ASN A 40 16.21 24.87 -12.26
N MET A 41 17.25 24.06 -12.49
CA MET A 41 17.51 22.89 -11.70
C MET A 41 18.23 23.26 -10.40
N VAL A 42 17.67 22.81 -9.27
CA VAL A 42 18.29 22.93 -7.93
C VAL A 42 18.56 21.51 -7.42
N ILE A 43 19.80 21.27 -6.99
CA ILE A 43 20.20 20.02 -6.39
C ILE A 43 20.46 20.26 -4.91
N LEU A 44 19.71 19.58 -4.05
CA LEU A 44 19.91 19.57 -2.62
C LEU A 44 20.46 18.20 -2.21
N TYR A 45 21.69 18.17 -1.72
CA TYR A 45 22.26 16.98 -1.10
C TYR A 45 22.15 17.06 0.41
N ASN A 46 21.60 16.04 1.03
CA ASN A 46 21.48 15.91 2.49
C ASN A 46 22.12 14.60 2.92
N GLY A 47 23.20 14.66 3.67
CA GLY A 47 23.95 13.50 4.10
C GLY A 47 24.37 13.60 5.57
N PRO A 48 24.56 12.46 6.26
CA PRO A 48 25.00 12.47 7.66
C PRO A 48 26.47 12.87 7.79
N GLU A 49 26.79 13.66 8.80
CA GLU A 49 28.16 13.87 9.25
C GLU A 49 28.56 12.71 10.18
N LYS A 50 29.31 11.75 9.65
CA LYS A 50 29.80 10.60 10.42
C LYS A 50 31.29 10.37 10.14
N ALA A 51 32.05 10.06 11.18
CA ALA A 51 33.47 9.74 11.07
C ALA A 51 33.67 8.57 10.09
N GLY A 52 34.55 8.75 9.09
CA GLY A 52 34.80 7.77 8.04
C GLY A 52 33.86 7.81 6.85
N LEU A 53 32.87 8.69 6.85
CA LEU A 53 32.02 8.95 5.69
C LEU A 53 32.44 10.26 5.04
N THR A 54 32.73 10.25 3.74
CA THR A 54 33.01 11.45 2.96
C THR A 54 31.76 11.81 2.15
N ASN A 55 31.21 12.98 2.37
CA ASN A 55 30.12 13.49 1.58
C ASN A 55 30.63 13.88 0.19
N PRO A 56 29.83 13.71 -0.88
CA PRO A 56 30.24 14.08 -2.23
C PRO A 56 30.45 15.58 -2.35
N THR A 57 31.43 15.97 -3.17
CA THR A 57 31.67 17.33 -3.56
C THR A 57 30.69 17.78 -4.65
N GLU A 58 30.59 19.09 -4.89
CA GLU A 58 29.76 19.64 -5.97
C GLU A 58 30.21 19.12 -7.36
N GLU A 59 31.52 18.98 -7.55
CA GLU A 59 32.12 18.45 -8.78
C GLU A 59 31.75 16.99 -9.02
N GLU A 60 31.76 16.17 -7.96
CA GLU A 60 31.33 14.77 -8.04
C GLU A 60 29.86 14.65 -8.38
N ILE A 61 29.00 15.46 -7.79
CA ILE A 61 27.56 15.48 -8.10
C ILE A 61 27.33 15.89 -9.56
N LYS A 62 28.03 16.92 -10.04
CA LYS A 62 27.97 17.36 -11.45
C LYS A 62 28.47 16.28 -12.41
N ALA A 63 29.52 15.57 -12.03
CA ALA A 63 30.06 14.47 -12.84
C ALA A 63 29.05 13.31 -12.96
N VAL A 64 28.34 12.95 -11.88
CA VAL A 64 27.27 11.94 -11.91
C VAL A 64 26.15 12.35 -12.84
N LEU A 65 25.71 13.61 -12.79
CA LEU A 65 24.66 14.13 -13.70
C LEU A 65 25.09 14.04 -15.16
N ALA A 66 26.31 14.44 -15.46
CA ALA A 66 26.84 14.36 -16.81
C ALA A 66 26.97 12.89 -17.29
N ALA A 67 27.37 11.98 -16.41
CA ALA A 67 27.45 10.55 -16.70
C ALA A 67 26.05 9.96 -17.01
N VAL A 68 25.05 10.28 -16.21
CA VAL A 68 23.67 9.79 -16.41
C VAL A 68 23.07 10.30 -17.74
N LYS A 69 23.33 11.55 -18.12
CA LYS A 69 22.87 12.09 -19.40
C LYS A 69 23.40 11.34 -20.62
N ASN A 70 24.61 10.81 -20.52
CA ASN A 70 25.28 10.09 -21.60
C ASN A 70 25.17 8.57 -21.46
N ALA A 71 24.51 8.07 -20.41
CA ALA A 71 24.36 6.65 -20.21
C ALA A 71 23.31 6.04 -21.13
N GLU A 72 23.61 4.89 -21.69
CA GLU A 72 22.62 4.03 -22.33
C GLU A 72 21.76 3.38 -21.24
N ILE A 73 20.55 3.87 -21.06
CA ILE A 73 19.61 3.34 -20.05
C ILE A 73 18.67 2.37 -20.77
N ALA A 74 18.73 1.11 -20.38
CA ALA A 74 17.78 0.11 -20.87
C ALA A 74 16.36 0.42 -20.38
N ALA A 75 15.37 0.19 -21.23
CA ALA A 75 13.98 0.33 -20.83
C ALA A 75 13.66 -0.64 -19.66
N ASN A 76 12.90 -0.15 -18.69
CA ASN A 76 12.43 -0.99 -17.61
C ASN A 76 11.52 -2.11 -18.16
N VAL A 77 11.89 -3.36 -17.89
CA VAL A 77 11.05 -4.52 -18.23
C VAL A 77 10.02 -4.68 -17.12
N GLU A 78 8.78 -4.35 -17.41
CA GLU A 78 7.70 -4.59 -16.46
C GLU A 78 7.46 -6.09 -16.29
N GLU A 79 7.50 -6.52 -15.04
CA GLU A 79 7.06 -7.87 -14.67
C GLU A 79 5.56 -7.99 -14.90
N ASN A 80 5.13 -9.17 -15.38
CA ASN A 80 3.70 -9.46 -15.54
C ASN A 80 3.06 -9.66 -14.16
N LEU A 81 2.40 -8.63 -13.65
CA LEU A 81 1.76 -8.62 -12.34
C LEU A 81 0.27 -8.99 -12.39
N ASN A 82 -0.19 -9.67 -13.43
CA ASN A 82 -1.59 -10.11 -13.57
C ASN A 82 -1.89 -11.41 -12.81
N GLU A 83 -1.06 -11.77 -11.86
CA GLU A 83 -1.30 -12.91 -11.00
C GLU A 83 -2.24 -12.57 -9.84
N PRO A 84 -3.11 -13.51 -9.41
CA PRO A 84 -3.91 -13.30 -8.21
C PRO A 84 -3.02 -13.32 -6.96
N PHE A 85 -3.40 -12.58 -5.93
CA PHE A 85 -2.71 -12.59 -4.63
C PHE A 85 -2.69 -13.99 -4.00
N ILE A 86 -3.78 -14.73 -4.16
CA ILE A 86 -3.92 -16.09 -3.67
C ILE A 86 -4.19 -17.01 -4.86
N SER A 87 -3.32 -18.01 -5.05
CA SER A 87 -3.48 -19.06 -6.05
C SER A 87 -4.10 -20.29 -5.39
N GLY A 88 -5.26 -20.73 -5.89
CA GLY A 88 -5.98 -21.90 -5.41
C GLY A 88 -7.14 -21.58 -4.46
N ASP A 89 -7.89 -22.63 -4.14
CA ASP A 89 -9.11 -22.51 -3.33
C ASP A 89 -8.79 -22.53 -1.84
N LEU A 90 -9.17 -21.47 -1.13
CA LEU A 90 -9.17 -21.45 0.32
C LEU A 90 -10.43 -22.16 0.85
N LYS A 91 -10.25 -23.09 1.79
CA LYS A 91 -11.38 -23.74 2.47
C LYS A 91 -11.93 -22.83 3.56
N GLY A 92 -13.06 -22.20 3.28
CA GLY A 92 -13.78 -21.39 4.27
C GLY A 92 -14.34 -22.23 5.43
N SER A 93 -14.45 -21.62 6.62
CA SER A 93 -15.11 -22.23 7.77
C SER A 93 -16.60 -21.92 7.75
N LYS A 94 -17.44 -22.94 7.99
CA LYS A 94 -18.90 -22.77 8.01
C LYS A 94 -19.35 -22.02 9.26
N VAL A 95 -20.46 -21.30 9.15
CA VAL A 95 -21.14 -20.70 10.31
C VAL A 95 -21.63 -21.81 11.23
N LYS A 96 -21.30 -21.69 12.53
CA LYS A 96 -21.75 -22.57 13.60
C LYS A 96 -22.95 -21.99 14.36
N LYS A 97 -22.94 -20.67 14.58
CA LYS A 97 -23.95 -19.93 15.31
C LYS A 97 -24.15 -18.57 14.67
N GLU A 98 -25.39 -18.13 14.60
CA GLU A 98 -25.79 -16.78 14.19
C GLU A 98 -26.56 -16.10 15.33
N GLY A 99 -26.38 -14.82 15.49
CA GLY A 99 -27.05 -13.99 16.48
C GLY A 99 -27.01 -12.51 16.09
N GLN A 100 -27.48 -11.67 16.99
CA GLN A 100 -27.41 -10.22 16.85
C GLN A 100 -26.74 -9.61 18.09
N THR A 101 -25.98 -8.55 17.87
CA THR A 101 -25.43 -7.71 18.95
C THR A 101 -26.51 -6.77 19.50
N ILE A 102 -26.26 -6.16 20.66
CA ILE A 102 -27.12 -5.14 21.25
C ILE A 102 -27.31 -3.88 20.36
N TYR A 103 -26.42 -3.69 19.39
CA TYR A 103 -26.49 -2.59 18.41
C TYR A 103 -27.13 -3.00 17.08
N GLY A 104 -27.73 -4.18 16.99
CA GLY A 104 -28.41 -4.68 15.79
C GLY A 104 -27.47 -5.23 14.70
N ALA A 105 -26.19 -5.35 14.97
CA ALA A 105 -25.27 -5.98 14.03
C ALA A 105 -25.48 -7.51 14.03
N THR A 106 -25.34 -8.14 12.88
CA THR A 106 -25.34 -9.59 12.76
C THR A 106 -23.98 -10.15 13.26
N GLU A 107 -24.03 -11.14 14.16
CA GLU A 107 -22.85 -11.84 14.65
C GLU A 107 -22.87 -13.29 14.20
N TRP A 108 -21.81 -13.73 13.54
CA TRP A 108 -21.57 -15.13 13.22
C TRP A 108 -20.39 -15.68 14.02
N THR A 109 -20.56 -16.86 14.60
CA THR A 109 -19.44 -17.66 15.11
C THR A 109 -19.17 -18.77 14.11
N LEU A 110 -17.98 -18.81 13.55
CA LEU A 110 -17.57 -19.84 12.61
C LEU A 110 -17.14 -21.11 13.35
N LYS A 111 -17.08 -22.26 12.65
CA LYS A 111 -16.67 -23.54 13.26
C LYS A 111 -15.22 -23.53 13.76
N ASN A 112 -14.36 -22.71 13.18
CA ASN A 112 -12.96 -22.50 13.61
C ASN A 112 -12.83 -21.52 14.80
N GLY A 113 -13.93 -21.02 15.34
CA GLY A 113 -13.94 -20.10 16.48
C GLY A 113 -13.90 -18.62 16.14
N VAL A 114 -13.67 -18.25 14.88
CA VAL A 114 -13.67 -16.84 14.45
C VAL A 114 -15.08 -16.25 14.62
N LYS A 115 -15.13 -15.05 15.18
CA LYS A 115 -16.34 -14.23 15.26
C LYS A 115 -16.32 -13.19 14.13
N VAL A 116 -17.42 -13.08 13.41
CA VAL A 116 -17.62 -12.09 12.36
C VAL A 116 -18.82 -11.23 12.73
N VAL A 117 -18.63 -9.94 12.82
CA VAL A 117 -19.69 -8.98 13.13
C VAL A 117 -19.88 -8.06 11.93
N VAL A 118 -21.10 -7.97 11.43
CA VAL A 118 -21.45 -7.15 10.26
C VAL A 118 -22.57 -6.19 10.62
N LEU A 119 -22.32 -4.91 10.39
CA LEU A 119 -23.30 -3.84 10.56
C LEU A 119 -23.46 -3.06 9.24
N PRO A 120 -24.52 -3.32 8.47
CA PRO A 120 -24.86 -2.50 7.32
C PRO A 120 -25.24 -1.08 7.75
N THR A 121 -24.66 -0.08 7.11
CA THR A 121 -24.95 1.34 7.39
C THR A 121 -25.20 2.09 6.09
N GLN A 122 -25.81 3.28 6.19
CA GLN A 122 -26.09 4.17 5.06
C GLN A 122 -25.29 5.49 5.13
N TYR A 123 -24.23 5.53 5.94
CA TYR A 123 -23.45 6.75 6.13
C TYR A 123 -22.66 7.15 4.89
N LYS A 124 -22.16 6.18 4.15
CA LYS A 124 -21.42 6.39 2.91
C LYS A 124 -21.70 5.25 1.94
N GLN A 125 -21.99 5.58 0.70
CA GLN A 125 -22.14 4.60 -0.37
C GLN A 125 -20.77 4.05 -0.76
N ASP A 126 -20.76 2.83 -1.29
CA ASP A 126 -19.57 2.16 -1.85
C ASP A 126 -18.37 2.11 -0.91
N GLN A 127 -18.60 2.04 0.39
CA GLN A 127 -17.53 1.90 1.38
C GLN A 127 -17.79 0.76 2.35
N ILE A 128 -16.81 -0.11 2.50
CA ILE A 128 -16.73 -1.12 3.56
C ILE A 128 -15.52 -0.77 4.42
N LEU A 129 -15.75 -0.62 5.74
CA LEU A 129 -14.68 -0.53 6.73
C LEU A 129 -14.59 -1.87 7.45
N PHE A 130 -13.40 -2.38 7.65
CA PHE A 130 -13.22 -3.65 8.37
C PHE A 130 -12.02 -3.60 9.32
N ASN A 131 -12.11 -4.42 10.36
CA ASN A 131 -11.03 -4.66 11.30
C ASN A 131 -11.00 -6.15 11.67
N ILE A 132 -9.86 -6.77 11.51
CA ILE A 132 -9.58 -8.14 11.94
C ILE A 132 -8.61 -8.04 13.11
N SER A 133 -9.01 -8.50 14.28
CA SER A 133 -8.20 -8.37 15.50
C SER A 133 -8.07 -9.66 16.26
N MET A 134 -6.92 -9.85 16.89
CA MET A 134 -6.61 -10.90 17.84
C MET A 134 -6.07 -10.28 19.12
N ASP A 135 -6.30 -10.96 20.25
CA ASP A 135 -5.74 -10.56 21.53
C ASP A 135 -4.23 -10.84 21.57
N GLY A 136 -3.50 -10.01 22.27
CA GLY A 136 -2.04 -10.10 22.39
C GLY A 136 -1.36 -8.75 22.19
N GLY A 137 -0.94 -8.44 20.97
CA GLY A 137 -0.20 -7.21 20.68
C GLY A 137 1.12 -7.12 21.44
N MET A 138 1.51 -5.91 21.83
CA MET A 138 2.74 -5.66 22.60
C MET A 138 2.78 -6.34 23.96
N SER A 139 1.63 -6.78 24.52
CA SER A 139 1.61 -7.52 25.79
C SER A 139 2.24 -8.92 25.70
N LEU A 140 2.46 -9.44 24.50
CA LEU A 140 3.16 -10.71 24.25
C LEU A 140 4.67 -10.56 24.14
N VAL A 141 5.17 -9.33 24.00
CA VAL A 141 6.61 -9.04 23.86
C VAL A 141 7.23 -8.92 25.23
N SER A 142 8.37 -9.56 25.46
CA SER A 142 9.09 -9.46 26.73
C SER A 142 9.54 -8.01 27.00
N THR A 143 9.72 -7.64 28.27
CA THR A 143 10.20 -6.30 28.61
C THR A 143 11.60 -6.04 28.06
N GLU A 144 12.43 -7.07 27.93
CA GLU A 144 13.80 -6.99 27.40
C GLU A 144 13.79 -6.69 25.88
N ASP A 145 12.84 -7.30 25.16
CA ASP A 145 12.76 -7.18 23.69
C ASP A 145 11.94 -5.97 23.25
N LYS A 146 11.21 -5.32 24.16
CA LYS A 146 10.23 -4.29 23.81
C LYS A 146 10.83 -3.15 23.00
N VAL A 147 11.99 -2.62 23.41
CA VAL A 147 12.66 -1.51 22.71
C VAL A 147 13.08 -1.93 21.30
N SER A 148 13.73 -3.11 21.19
CA SER A 148 14.14 -3.64 19.89
C SER A 148 12.97 -3.93 18.98
N PHE A 149 11.84 -4.37 19.55
CA PHE A 149 10.62 -4.65 18.79
C PHE A 149 9.96 -3.37 18.29
N GLU A 150 9.80 -2.34 19.14
CA GLU A 150 9.19 -1.06 18.75
C GLU A 150 10.04 -0.34 17.67
N ASP A 151 11.35 -0.32 17.82
CA ASP A 151 12.24 0.43 16.93
C ASP A 151 12.54 -0.28 15.60
N ASN A 152 12.51 -1.60 15.57
CA ASN A 152 12.95 -2.35 14.40
C ASN A 152 11.83 -3.15 13.74
N ILE A 153 11.10 -3.97 14.48
CA ILE A 153 10.10 -4.87 13.88
C ILE A 153 8.86 -4.11 13.41
N TRP A 154 8.42 -3.11 14.17
CA TRP A 154 7.31 -2.26 13.77
C TRP A 154 7.65 -1.42 12.53
N ALA A 155 8.87 -0.88 12.48
CA ALA A 155 9.36 -0.18 11.31
C ALA A 155 9.43 -1.10 10.08
N LEU A 156 9.81 -2.35 10.25
CA LEU A 156 9.83 -3.36 9.19
C LEU A 156 8.42 -3.68 8.66
N PHE A 157 7.43 -3.78 9.52
CA PHE A 157 6.03 -3.96 9.12
C PHE A 157 5.45 -2.75 8.38
N GLN A 158 5.92 -1.55 8.70
CA GLN A 158 5.51 -0.33 8.03
C GLN A 158 6.32 -0.04 6.76
N SER A 159 7.52 -0.60 6.66
CA SER A 159 8.34 -0.48 5.47
C SER A 159 7.78 -1.39 4.40
N ASN A 160 6.99 -1.01 3.55
CA ASN A 160 6.46 -1.63 2.31
C ASN A 160 7.18 -2.93 1.83
N ALA A 161 7.49 -3.86 2.74
CA ALA A 161 8.20 -5.10 2.44
C ALA A 161 7.43 -6.02 1.46
N GLY A 162 6.18 -5.64 1.14
CA GLY A 162 5.32 -6.43 0.28
C GLY A 162 4.53 -7.48 1.06
N ILE A 163 4.08 -8.51 0.37
CA ILE A 163 3.24 -9.56 0.94
C ILE A 163 3.42 -10.86 0.15
N SER A 164 3.57 -11.98 0.83
CA SER A 164 3.82 -13.28 0.19
C SER A 164 5.03 -13.21 -0.76
N LYS A 165 4.87 -13.63 -1.99
CA LYS A 165 5.90 -13.55 -3.03
C LYS A 165 6.06 -12.14 -3.66
N PHE A 166 5.16 -11.24 -3.41
CA PHE A 166 5.13 -9.92 -4.05
C PHE A 166 5.86 -8.86 -3.21
N SER A 167 6.79 -8.16 -3.85
CA SER A 167 7.56 -7.09 -3.19
C SER A 167 6.72 -5.86 -2.88
N GLY A 168 7.24 -4.96 -2.05
CA GLY A 168 6.62 -3.69 -1.72
C GLY A 168 6.39 -2.77 -2.93
N THR A 169 7.18 -2.94 -3.99
CA THR A 169 7.01 -2.21 -5.25
C THR A 169 6.00 -2.87 -6.20
N GLN A 170 5.81 -4.18 -6.11
CA GLN A 170 4.86 -4.93 -6.93
C GLN A 170 3.42 -4.77 -6.44
N VAL A 171 3.19 -4.85 -5.12
CA VAL A 171 1.85 -4.76 -4.53
C VAL A 171 1.09 -3.49 -4.95
N PRO A 172 1.63 -2.27 -4.88
CA PRO A 172 0.94 -1.07 -5.35
C PRO A 172 0.59 -1.11 -6.84
N LYS A 173 1.46 -1.70 -7.68
CA LYS A 173 1.19 -1.88 -9.11
C LYS A 173 0.03 -2.85 -9.36
N MET A 174 -0.03 -3.96 -8.62
CA MET A 174 -1.13 -4.92 -8.68
C MET A 174 -2.47 -4.35 -8.19
N LEU A 175 -2.40 -3.34 -7.32
CA LEU A 175 -3.56 -2.64 -6.79
C LEU A 175 -3.96 -1.41 -7.62
N ALA A 176 -3.23 -1.09 -8.68
CA ALA A 176 -3.57 0.04 -9.55
C ALA A 176 -5.00 -0.10 -10.09
N GLY A 177 -5.80 0.96 -9.95
CA GLY A 177 -7.21 0.97 -10.34
C GLY A 177 -8.18 0.29 -9.37
N LYS A 178 -7.70 -0.21 -8.23
CA LYS A 178 -8.54 -0.71 -7.12
C LYS A 178 -8.65 0.36 -6.03
N ASN A 179 -9.82 0.42 -5.41
CA ASN A 179 -10.08 1.34 -4.30
C ASN A 179 -10.17 0.55 -2.99
N LEU A 180 -9.02 0.29 -2.41
CA LEU A 180 -8.89 -0.41 -1.14
C LEU A 180 -7.65 0.05 -0.37
N SER A 181 -7.67 -0.17 0.93
CA SER A 181 -6.54 0.03 1.82
C SER A 181 -6.55 -1.09 2.86
N VAL A 182 -5.41 -1.69 3.13
CA VAL A 182 -5.23 -2.76 4.11
C VAL A 182 -3.91 -2.52 4.83
N SER A 183 -3.97 -2.41 6.15
CA SER A 183 -2.79 -2.12 6.96
C SER A 183 -2.75 -3.00 8.20
N PRO A 184 -1.65 -3.70 8.47
CA PRO A 184 -1.45 -4.41 9.71
C PRO A 184 -1.23 -3.41 10.86
N TYR A 185 -1.56 -3.82 12.08
CA TYR A 185 -1.29 -3.04 13.28
C TYR A 185 -0.94 -3.93 14.47
N ILE A 186 -0.12 -3.39 15.36
CA ILE A 186 0.20 -3.99 16.66
C ILE A 186 -0.04 -2.92 17.73
N GLY A 187 -1.09 -3.12 18.52
CA GLY A 187 -1.41 -2.25 19.65
C GLY A 187 -0.95 -2.85 20.98
N GLY A 188 -1.30 -2.22 22.10
CA GLY A 188 -0.89 -2.67 23.43
C GLY A 188 -1.32 -4.09 23.76
N THR A 189 -2.60 -4.41 23.57
CA THR A 189 -3.21 -5.72 23.93
C THR A 189 -3.86 -6.42 22.74
N LYS A 190 -3.81 -5.83 21.55
CA LYS A 190 -4.39 -6.39 20.32
C LYS A 190 -3.46 -6.17 19.14
N HIS A 191 -3.49 -7.08 18.20
CA HIS A 191 -2.87 -6.92 16.90
C HIS A 191 -3.83 -7.40 15.81
N GLY A 192 -3.57 -6.98 14.58
CA GLY A 192 -4.47 -7.36 13.51
C GLY A 192 -4.24 -6.58 12.23
N VAL A 193 -5.31 -6.50 11.43
CA VAL A 193 -5.33 -5.79 10.16
C VAL A 193 -6.60 -4.95 10.10
N SER A 194 -6.46 -3.70 9.73
CA SER A 194 -7.59 -2.79 9.45
C SER A 194 -7.57 -2.36 7.99
N GLY A 195 -8.74 -2.00 7.46
CA GLY A 195 -8.80 -1.54 6.10
C GLY A 195 -10.13 -0.95 5.69
N SER A 196 -10.13 -0.43 4.49
CA SER A 196 -11.32 0.03 3.79
C SER A 196 -11.31 -0.46 2.35
N SER A 197 -12.50 -0.61 1.77
CA SER A 197 -12.63 -1.06 0.40
C SER A 197 -13.98 -0.64 -0.19
N THR A 198 -14.07 -0.64 -1.51
CA THR A 198 -15.37 -0.71 -2.18
C THR A 198 -15.91 -2.15 -2.13
N PRO A 199 -17.23 -2.37 -2.30
CA PRO A 199 -17.78 -3.73 -2.43
C PRO A 199 -17.12 -4.52 -3.56
N LYS A 200 -16.76 -3.88 -4.66
CA LYS A 200 -16.10 -4.48 -5.83
C LYS A 200 -14.71 -5.05 -5.48
N ASP A 201 -13.96 -4.35 -4.64
CA ASP A 201 -12.56 -4.67 -4.35
C ASP A 201 -12.39 -5.38 -3.00
N PHE A 202 -13.50 -5.66 -2.29
CA PHE A 202 -13.48 -6.21 -0.93
C PHE A 202 -12.84 -7.60 -0.84
N GLU A 203 -13.07 -8.46 -1.83
CA GLU A 203 -12.43 -9.77 -1.88
C GLU A 203 -10.90 -9.62 -1.95
N THR A 204 -10.39 -8.71 -2.79
CA THR A 204 -8.95 -8.42 -2.86
C THR A 204 -8.42 -7.90 -1.51
N ALA A 205 -9.17 -7.03 -0.84
CA ALA A 205 -8.79 -6.54 0.49
C ALA A 205 -8.70 -7.66 1.52
N LEU A 206 -9.64 -8.62 1.51
CA LEU A 206 -9.59 -9.77 2.40
C LEU A 206 -8.47 -10.75 2.06
N GLN A 207 -8.12 -10.93 0.78
CA GLN A 207 -6.97 -11.73 0.36
C GLN A 207 -5.66 -11.16 0.91
N ILE A 208 -5.47 -9.84 0.82
CA ILE A 208 -4.31 -9.15 1.39
C ILE A 208 -4.29 -9.29 2.90
N ALA A 209 -5.43 -9.05 3.57
CA ALA A 209 -5.55 -9.22 5.01
C ALA A 209 -5.19 -10.64 5.46
N TYR A 210 -5.65 -11.67 4.73
CA TYR A 210 -5.29 -13.06 4.98
C TYR A 210 -3.79 -13.31 4.87
N LEU A 211 -3.15 -12.77 3.83
CA LEU A 211 -1.72 -12.97 3.59
C LEU A 211 -0.85 -12.29 4.67
N TYR A 212 -1.29 -11.18 5.25
CA TYR A 212 -0.59 -10.60 6.39
C TYR A 212 -0.47 -11.55 7.58
N PHE A 213 -1.43 -12.47 7.76
CA PHE A 213 -1.37 -13.49 8.80
C PHE A 213 -0.71 -14.79 8.34
N ALA A 214 -0.98 -15.21 7.11
CA ALA A 214 -0.61 -16.53 6.63
C ALA A 214 0.79 -16.58 5.99
N ASP A 215 1.21 -15.48 5.35
CA ASP A 215 2.44 -15.42 4.58
C ASP A 215 3.02 -13.98 4.58
N PRO A 216 3.38 -13.44 5.76
CA PRO A 216 4.01 -12.12 5.85
C PRO A 216 5.38 -12.16 5.19
N ARG A 217 5.71 -11.11 4.42
CA ARG A 217 7.00 -10.97 3.78
C ARG A 217 7.94 -10.12 4.62
N PHE A 218 9.17 -10.60 4.78
CA PHE A 218 10.28 -9.85 5.35
C PHE A 218 11.42 -9.87 4.34
N ASP A 219 11.82 -8.71 3.87
CA ASP A 219 12.94 -8.58 2.94
C ASP A 219 14.09 -7.87 3.64
N GLU A 220 15.23 -8.56 3.77
CA GLU A 220 16.44 -8.02 4.45
C GLU A 220 17.08 -6.85 3.67
N LYS A 221 16.68 -6.64 2.43
CA LYS A 221 17.24 -5.60 1.56
C LYS A 221 16.37 -4.36 1.43
N GLU A 222 15.12 -4.43 1.87
CA GLU A 222 14.17 -3.33 1.94
C GLU A 222 14.04 -2.83 3.39
#